data_983a482eeeb8ece9616869e3f3ce992b
#
_entry.id   983a482eeeb8ece9616869e3f3ce992b
#
_cell.length_a   1.000
_cell.length_b   1.000
_cell.length_c   1.000
_cell.angle_alpha   90.00
_cell.angle_beta   90.00
_cell.angle_gamma   90.00
#
_symmetry.space_group_name_H-M   'P 1'
#
loop_
_entity.id
_entity.type
_entity.pdbx_description
1 polymer ?
#
loop_
_entity_poly.entity_id
_entity_poly.type
_entity_poly.pdbx_seq_one_letter_code
_entity_poly.pdbx_strand_id
1 'polypeptide(L)'
;MSLNRFWAFSFIAVLTLLALTPISVVAANPTAQNSKSSKPAAKPASKVDSKQAAKSSKKQKRVRVTVTRTTEPLVAARPSFATALGLRGQHDDLSLKSSVAMVVNQDTKEVYFEKNPSVSLPIASITKLMTAMVVLDSKMPLDETIVINAQDVHSYGGSRLAGGTVLTREEALLLALMSSENRAAYTLARNYPGGVPAFVDAMNRKAKELGMTRSHFADPTGLLSENVASAEDLTRMLGASYQYKMIREFSTWPDLTMIISNRPQKFLNTNRLVRAGDMNIGLQKTGFINAAGRCLVMQARVNNTPLLLVFLDSVGTQSRFADAVRIKEWYERMPVGEPQSIRRLM
;
A
#
# COMPACT_ATOMS: atom_id res chain seq x y z
N MET A 1 -19.48 65.30 -6.17
CA MET A 1 -19.74 65.03 -7.60
C MET A 1 -19.36 63.57 -7.83
N SER A 2 -20.26 62.66 -7.61
CA SER A 2 -21.25 61.92 -8.40
C SER A 2 -20.63 61.33 -9.70
N LEU A 3 -20.60 60.04 -9.78
CA LEU A 3 -21.38 59.24 -10.71
C LEU A 3 -21.24 57.70 -10.48
N ASN A 4 -22.34 57.14 -10.02
CA ASN A 4 -22.63 55.69 -10.06
C ASN A 4 -22.73 55.19 -11.49
N ARG A 5 -22.22 53.99 -11.81
CA ARG A 5 -22.70 53.18 -12.92
C ARG A 5 -22.96 51.74 -12.44
N PHE A 6 -24.24 51.45 -12.22
CA PHE A 6 -24.83 50.10 -12.17
C PHE A 6 -24.76 49.45 -13.54
N TRP A 7 -24.29 48.20 -13.61
CA TRP A 7 -24.55 47.28 -14.72
C TRP A 7 -25.35 46.10 -14.20
N ALA A 8 -26.61 46.03 -14.62
CA ALA A 8 -27.50 44.90 -14.44
C ALA A 8 -27.23 43.91 -15.56
N PHE A 9 -26.95 42.65 -15.22
CA PHE A 9 -26.99 41.53 -16.19
C PHE A 9 -28.28 40.74 -15.98
N SER A 10 -29.11 40.78 -17.02
CA SER A 10 -30.34 39.98 -17.21
C SER A 10 -29.97 38.50 -17.33
N PHE A 11 -30.57 37.67 -16.46
CA PHE A 11 -30.62 36.22 -16.62
C PHE A 11 -31.76 35.86 -17.60
N ILE A 12 -31.43 35.31 -18.75
CA ILE A 12 -32.37 34.61 -19.61
C ILE A 12 -32.30 33.13 -19.26
N ALA A 13 -33.33 32.63 -18.62
CA ALA A 13 -33.53 31.21 -18.41
C ALA A 13 -34.12 30.58 -19.67
N VAL A 14 -33.34 29.70 -20.32
CA VAL A 14 -33.88 28.84 -21.38
C VAL A 14 -34.27 27.49 -20.76
N LEU A 15 -35.58 27.30 -20.65
CA LEU A 15 -36.19 26.04 -20.21
C LEU A 15 -36.28 25.11 -21.42
N THR A 16 -35.41 24.09 -21.52
CA THR A 16 -35.57 23.00 -22.48
C THR A 16 -36.25 21.81 -21.80
N LEU A 17 -37.47 21.58 -22.18
CA LEU A 17 -38.31 20.42 -21.83
C LEU A 17 -37.77 19.20 -22.58
N LEU A 18 -37.17 18.23 -21.92
CA LEU A 18 -36.87 16.90 -22.47
C LEU A 18 -37.97 15.92 -22.07
N ALA A 19 -38.69 15.43 -23.09
CA ALA A 19 -39.71 14.41 -22.95
C ALA A 19 -39.10 13.05 -22.53
N LEU A 20 -39.58 12.49 -21.43
CA LEU A 20 -39.33 11.14 -20.99
C LEU A 20 -40.22 10.16 -21.78
N THR A 21 -39.62 9.27 -22.57
CA THR A 21 -40.30 8.06 -23.08
C THR A 21 -40.01 6.89 -22.15
N PRO A 22 -41.01 6.11 -21.76
CA PRO A 22 -40.78 4.93 -20.92
C PRO A 22 -40.32 3.75 -21.78
N ILE A 23 -39.19 3.16 -21.41
CA ILE A 23 -38.70 1.89 -21.96
C ILE A 23 -39.38 0.77 -21.18
N SER A 24 -40.24 0.02 -21.86
CA SER A 24 -40.88 -1.20 -21.35
C SER A 24 -39.85 -2.32 -21.24
N VAL A 25 -39.58 -2.78 -20.01
CA VAL A 25 -38.82 -4.01 -19.74
C VAL A 25 -39.76 -5.19 -19.90
N VAL A 26 -39.52 -6.02 -20.91
CA VAL A 26 -40.15 -7.34 -21.07
C VAL A 26 -39.37 -8.33 -20.21
N ALA A 27 -40.01 -8.83 -19.16
CA ALA A 27 -39.54 -9.95 -18.37
C ALA A 27 -39.85 -11.26 -19.12
N ALA A 28 -38.81 -12.02 -19.48
CA ALA A 28 -38.92 -13.37 -19.96
C ALA A 28 -38.69 -14.36 -18.79
N ASN A 29 -39.76 -15.06 -18.43
CA ASN A 29 -39.72 -16.23 -17.54
C ASN A 29 -39.24 -17.45 -18.36
N PRO A 30 -38.33 -18.29 -17.88
CA PRO A 30 -38.20 -19.65 -18.40
C PRO A 30 -39.01 -20.63 -17.54
N THR A 31 -39.98 -21.21 -18.18
CA THR A 31 -40.80 -22.35 -17.72
C THR A 31 -39.95 -23.58 -17.51
N ALA A 32 -40.13 -24.21 -16.36
CA ALA A 32 -39.64 -25.54 -16.04
C ALA A 32 -40.33 -26.60 -16.90
N GLN A 33 -39.59 -27.45 -17.60
CA GLN A 33 -40.07 -28.72 -18.09
C GLN A 33 -39.28 -29.86 -17.46
N ASN A 34 -40.04 -30.60 -16.68
CA ASN A 34 -39.71 -31.89 -16.08
C ASN A 34 -39.87 -33.00 -17.16
N SER A 35 -38.85 -33.81 -17.42
CA SER A 35 -39.07 -35.07 -18.06
C SER A 35 -38.24 -36.17 -17.36
N LYS A 36 -39.01 -37.08 -16.76
CA LYS A 36 -38.60 -38.36 -16.18
C LYS A 36 -38.22 -39.33 -17.27
N SER A 37 -37.39 -40.25 -16.90
CA SER A 37 -37.18 -41.67 -17.31
C SER A 37 -35.76 -41.93 -17.78
N SER A 38 -35.11 -43.02 -17.51
CA SER A 38 -35.41 -44.28 -16.84
C SER A 38 -34.09 -45.04 -16.75
N LYS A 39 -33.85 -45.67 -15.62
CA LYS A 39 -32.82 -46.66 -15.43
C LYS A 39 -33.16 -47.93 -16.18
N PRO A 40 -32.24 -48.73 -16.66
CA PRO A 40 -32.33 -50.17 -16.51
C PRO A 40 -31.15 -50.78 -15.76
N ALA A 41 -31.53 -51.88 -15.16
CA ALA A 41 -30.94 -52.67 -14.13
C ALA A 41 -29.77 -53.55 -14.61
N ALA A 42 -29.06 -54.05 -13.60
CA ALA A 42 -27.96 -54.97 -13.60
C ALA A 42 -28.30 -56.40 -14.04
N LYS A 43 -27.30 -57.11 -14.49
CA LYS A 43 -26.82 -58.46 -14.03
C LYS A 43 -26.24 -59.30 -15.15
N PRO A 44 -25.54 -60.42 -14.87
CA PRO A 44 -24.42 -60.65 -13.98
C PRO A 44 -23.24 -61.41 -14.63
N ALA A 45 -22.18 -61.48 -13.87
CA ALA A 45 -21.07 -62.45 -13.81
C ALA A 45 -20.91 -63.58 -14.86
N SER A 46 -19.68 -63.75 -15.36
CA SER A 46 -19.11 -65.08 -15.55
C SER A 46 -17.65 -65.08 -15.06
N LYS A 47 -17.40 -66.00 -14.11
CA LYS A 47 -16.09 -66.48 -13.71
C LYS A 47 -15.46 -67.23 -14.85
N VAL A 48 -14.19 -66.97 -15.14
CA VAL A 48 -13.31 -68.00 -15.75
C VAL A 48 -12.00 -67.93 -14.98
N ASP A 49 -11.68 -69.13 -14.49
CA ASP A 49 -10.47 -69.49 -13.80
C ASP A 49 -9.26 -69.48 -14.74
N SER A 50 -8.14 -69.27 -14.17
CA SER A 50 -6.97 -70.14 -14.14
C SER A 50 -5.64 -69.60 -14.64
N LYS A 51 -4.71 -69.81 -13.73
CA LYS A 51 -3.33 -70.29 -13.90
C LYS A 51 -2.23 -69.33 -14.36
N GLN A 52 -1.46 -69.07 -13.35
CA GLN A 52 0.02 -69.17 -13.29
C GLN A 52 0.83 -68.67 -14.50
N ALA A 53 1.51 -67.56 -14.25
CA ALA A 53 2.90 -67.44 -14.68
C ALA A 53 3.66 -66.61 -13.64
N ALA A 54 4.34 -67.31 -12.78
CA ALA A 54 5.46 -66.74 -12.01
C ALA A 54 6.56 -66.37 -12.98
N LYS A 55 7.13 -65.15 -12.89
CA LYS A 55 8.58 -64.96 -13.05
C LYS A 55 9.00 -63.50 -12.86
N SER A 56 9.94 -63.39 -11.94
CA SER A 56 11.02 -62.42 -11.83
C SER A 56 10.66 -60.97 -11.50
N SER A 57 10.49 -60.71 -10.21
CA SER A 57 10.77 -59.42 -9.64
C SER A 57 12.26 -59.10 -9.74
N LYS A 58 12.68 -58.34 -10.72
CA LYS A 58 13.97 -57.65 -10.66
C LYS A 58 13.87 -56.58 -9.58
N LYS A 59 14.49 -56.84 -8.43
CA LYS A 59 14.77 -55.86 -7.38
C LYS A 59 15.54 -54.69 -8.01
N GLN A 60 14.87 -53.62 -8.37
CA GLN A 60 15.54 -52.36 -8.66
C GLN A 60 16.13 -51.86 -7.33
N LYS A 61 17.46 -51.93 -7.22
CA LYS A 61 18.21 -51.26 -6.19
C LYS A 61 17.90 -49.74 -6.29
N ARG A 62 17.09 -49.23 -5.35
CA ARG A 62 16.96 -47.76 -5.15
C ARG A 62 18.35 -47.27 -4.76
N VAL A 63 19.02 -46.60 -5.66
CA VAL A 63 20.20 -45.79 -5.37
C VAL A 63 19.72 -44.63 -4.53
N ARG A 64 20.09 -44.68 -3.26
CA ARG A 64 19.85 -43.54 -2.32
C ARG A 64 20.88 -42.47 -2.71
N VAL A 65 20.47 -41.51 -3.55
CA VAL A 65 21.26 -40.30 -3.82
C VAL A 65 21.25 -39.50 -2.53
N THR A 66 22.34 -39.58 -1.78
CA THR A 66 22.60 -38.68 -0.68
C THR A 66 22.97 -37.33 -1.29
N VAL A 67 22.00 -36.41 -1.41
CA VAL A 67 22.26 -35.02 -1.76
C VAL A 67 22.98 -34.42 -0.55
N THR A 68 24.30 -34.38 -0.60
CA THR A 68 25.10 -33.54 0.32
C THR A 68 24.74 -32.11 -0.04
N ARG A 69 23.87 -31.50 0.74
CA ARG A 69 23.67 -30.03 0.69
C ARG A 69 24.99 -29.43 1.11
N THR A 70 25.75 -28.96 0.14
CA THR A 70 26.82 -28.00 0.38
C THR A 70 26.13 -26.77 0.96
N THR A 71 26.28 -26.53 2.24
CA THR A 71 25.87 -25.28 2.87
C THR A 71 26.82 -24.23 2.31
N GLU A 72 26.38 -23.51 1.26
CA GLU A 72 27.04 -22.25 0.93
C GLU A 72 27.03 -21.40 2.20
N PRO A 73 28.13 -20.73 2.51
CA PRO A 73 28.17 -19.85 3.67
C PRO A 73 27.03 -18.84 3.50
N LEU A 74 26.11 -18.81 4.50
CA LEU A 74 25.06 -17.81 4.59
C LEU A 74 25.73 -16.44 4.53
N VAL A 75 25.72 -15.79 3.37
CA VAL A 75 26.12 -14.40 3.26
C VAL A 75 25.23 -13.63 4.25
N ALA A 76 25.85 -13.15 5.32
CA ALA A 76 25.13 -12.41 6.35
C ALA A 76 24.37 -11.27 5.67
N ALA A 77 23.04 -11.22 5.89
CA ALA A 77 22.21 -10.17 5.31
C ALA A 77 22.84 -8.81 5.69
N ARG A 78 23.05 -7.94 4.71
CA ARG A 78 23.59 -6.60 4.96
C ARG A 78 22.73 -5.92 6.04
N PRO A 79 23.36 -5.32 7.07
CA PRO A 79 22.60 -4.62 8.10
C PRO A 79 21.81 -3.45 7.49
N SER A 80 20.68 -3.07 8.13
CA SER A 80 19.97 -1.83 7.74
C SER A 80 20.86 -0.60 7.99
N PHE A 81 20.55 0.51 7.32
CA PHE A 81 21.26 1.78 7.53
C PHE A 81 21.21 2.21 9.00
N ALA A 82 20.09 2.09 9.68
CA ALA A 82 19.98 2.43 11.09
C ALA A 82 20.88 1.53 11.98
N THR A 83 21.03 0.25 11.64
CA THR A 83 21.99 -0.64 12.32
C THR A 83 23.41 -0.18 12.09
N ALA A 84 23.77 0.19 10.86
CA ALA A 84 25.11 0.69 10.53
C ALA A 84 25.45 2.01 11.25
N LEU A 85 24.44 2.83 11.51
CA LEU A 85 24.56 4.10 12.27
C LEU A 85 24.50 3.91 13.80
N GLY A 86 24.37 2.68 14.31
CA GLY A 86 24.30 2.41 15.76
C GLY A 86 22.97 2.86 16.42
N LEU A 87 21.91 3.10 15.62
CA LEU A 87 20.63 3.57 16.15
C LEU A 87 19.76 2.44 16.67
N ARG A 88 20.02 1.21 16.23
CA ARG A 88 19.23 0.04 16.61
C ARG A 88 19.54 -0.36 18.06
N GLY A 89 18.48 -0.58 18.85
CA GLY A 89 18.61 -0.98 20.26
C GLY A 89 18.84 0.17 21.23
N GLN A 90 18.88 1.42 20.76
CA GLN A 90 18.90 2.56 21.68
C GLN A 90 17.63 2.56 22.55
N HIS A 91 17.85 2.79 23.85
CA HIS A 91 16.77 2.83 24.84
C HIS A 91 15.87 4.04 24.63
N ASP A 92 14.58 3.87 24.88
CA ASP A 92 13.58 4.92 25.01
C ASP A 92 12.56 4.51 26.08
N ASP A 93 11.85 5.47 26.67
CA ASP A 93 10.91 5.26 27.77
C ASP A 93 9.73 4.34 27.42
N LEU A 94 9.44 4.18 26.13
CA LEU A 94 8.36 3.32 25.64
C LEU A 94 8.87 1.96 25.12
N SER A 95 10.17 1.71 25.17
CA SER A 95 10.80 0.47 24.71
C SER A 95 10.40 0.08 23.27
N LEU A 96 10.33 1.08 22.37
CA LEU A 96 9.97 0.90 20.97
C LEU A 96 11.04 0.06 20.26
N LYS A 97 10.61 -0.78 19.34
CA LYS A 97 11.49 -1.62 18.51
C LYS A 97 11.92 -0.90 17.22
N SER A 98 11.36 0.26 16.96
CA SER A 98 11.76 1.14 15.86
C SER A 98 13.01 1.94 16.25
N SER A 99 13.99 2.04 15.33
CA SER A 99 15.23 2.80 15.53
C SER A 99 14.98 4.32 15.46
N VAL A 100 13.96 4.71 14.70
CA VAL A 100 13.47 6.08 14.58
C VAL A 100 11.96 6.07 14.83
N ALA A 101 11.48 6.96 15.68
CA ALA A 101 10.06 7.14 15.93
C ALA A 101 9.71 8.61 16.19
N MET A 102 8.51 9.01 15.78
CA MET A 102 7.98 10.35 16.05
C MET A 102 6.47 10.34 16.16
N VAL A 103 5.94 11.07 17.15
CA VAL A 103 4.51 11.25 17.38
C VAL A 103 4.21 12.73 17.48
N VAL A 104 3.35 13.23 16.60
CA VAL A 104 3.04 14.65 16.47
C VAL A 104 1.52 14.84 16.43
N ASN A 105 1.00 15.84 17.14
CA ASN A 105 -0.36 16.29 16.94
C ASN A 105 -0.50 16.90 15.54
N GLN A 106 -1.42 16.39 14.76
CA GLN A 106 -1.61 16.86 13.38
C GLN A 106 -2.05 18.32 13.30
N ASP A 107 -2.84 18.80 14.27
CA ASP A 107 -3.45 20.13 14.25
C ASP A 107 -2.50 21.17 14.87
N THR A 108 -2.01 20.92 16.09
CA THR A 108 -1.18 21.86 16.85
C THR A 108 0.29 21.81 16.51
N LYS A 109 0.76 20.76 15.83
CA LYS A 109 2.17 20.45 15.52
C LYS A 109 3.03 20.16 16.76
N GLU A 110 2.41 19.96 17.92
CA GLU A 110 3.11 19.56 19.13
C GLU A 110 3.72 18.16 18.98
N VAL A 111 4.99 18.02 19.38
CA VAL A 111 5.70 16.76 19.40
C VAL A 111 5.51 16.13 20.77
N TYR A 112 4.84 14.99 20.81
CA TYR A 112 4.62 14.25 22.06
C TYR A 112 5.70 13.21 22.34
N PHE A 113 6.30 12.65 21.29
CA PHE A 113 7.38 11.68 21.41
C PHE A 113 8.32 11.76 20.22
N GLU A 114 9.62 11.66 20.47
CA GLU A 114 10.63 11.55 19.41
C GLU A 114 11.80 10.67 19.81
N LYS A 115 12.31 9.94 18.81
CA LYS A 115 13.51 9.12 18.89
C LYS A 115 14.25 9.23 17.56
N ASN A 116 15.45 9.81 17.58
CA ASN A 116 16.27 10.05 16.38
C ASN A 116 15.53 10.76 15.22
N PRO A 117 14.73 11.84 15.46
CA PRO A 117 13.75 12.34 14.50
C PRO A 117 14.36 12.95 13.25
N SER A 118 15.59 13.47 13.34
CA SER A 118 16.29 14.21 12.26
C SER A 118 17.17 13.31 11.38
N VAL A 119 17.30 12.03 11.70
CA VAL A 119 18.15 11.11 10.92
C VAL A 119 17.43 10.71 9.65
N SER A 120 18.09 10.94 8.49
CA SER A 120 17.60 10.46 7.20
C SER A 120 17.91 8.98 7.03
N LEU A 121 16.88 8.17 6.79
CA LEU A 121 16.98 6.74 6.53
C LEU A 121 16.25 6.38 5.25
N PRO A 122 16.61 5.26 4.60
CA PRO A 122 15.79 4.69 3.54
C PRO A 122 14.36 4.42 4.05
N ILE A 123 13.35 4.81 3.26
CA ILE A 123 11.94 4.77 3.68
C ILE A 123 11.11 3.69 2.98
N ALA A 124 11.73 2.97 2.05
CA ALA A 124 11.05 1.94 1.28
C ALA A 124 9.72 2.46 0.67
N SER A 125 8.69 1.62 0.63
CA SER A 125 7.39 1.95 0.02
C SER A 125 6.59 3.06 0.71
N ILE A 126 7.09 3.70 1.76
CA ILE A 126 6.50 4.96 2.24
C ILE A 126 6.56 6.03 1.14
N THR A 127 7.56 5.96 0.26
CA THR A 127 7.70 6.73 -0.99
C THR A 127 6.39 6.84 -1.78
N LYS A 128 5.54 5.81 -1.76
CA LYS A 128 4.28 5.79 -2.54
C LYS A 128 3.24 6.83 -2.09
N LEU A 129 3.39 7.41 -0.91
CA LEU A 129 2.60 8.58 -0.54
C LEU A 129 2.99 9.80 -1.37
N MET A 130 4.29 10.04 -1.58
CA MET A 130 4.77 11.10 -2.48
C MET A 130 4.33 10.82 -3.92
N THR A 131 4.46 9.59 -4.38
CA THR A 131 3.97 9.15 -5.69
C THR A 131 2.50 9.49 -5.88
N ALA A 132 1.66 9.17 -4.89
CA ALA A 132 0.23 9.44 -4.94
C ALA A 132 -0.07 10.95 -5.01
N MET A 133 0.62 11.77 -4.23
CA MET A 133 0.45 13.23 -4.30
C MET A 133 0.80 13.78 -5.68
N VAL A 134 1.94 13.37 -6.26
CA VAL A 134 2.35 13.83 -7.60
C VAL A 134 1.35 13.39 -8.68
N VAL A 135 0.84 12.16 -8.61
CA VAL A 135 -0.21 11.67 -9.53
C VAL A 135 -1.47 12.54 -9.44
N LEU A 136 -1.94 12.81 -8.23
CA LEU A 136 -3.17 13.59 -8.02
C LEU A 136 -2.99 15.08 -8.40
N ASP A 137 -1.83 15.65 -8.11
CA ASP A 137 -1.50 17.03 -8.48
C ASP A 137 -1.40 17.23 -9.99
N SER A 138 -1.08 16.19 -10.75
CA SER A 138 -1.00 16.25 -12.22
C SER A 138 -2.35 16.45 -12.89
N LYS A 139 -3.45 16.18 -12.18
CA LYS A 139 -4.84 16.26 -12.67
C LYS A 139 -5.09 15.46 -13.95
N MET A 140 -4.26 14.47 -14.25
CA MET A 140 -4.51 13.53 -15.36
C MET A 140 -5.79 12.73 -15.09
N PRO A 141 -6.56 12.37 -16.13
CA PRO A 141 -7.78 11.58 -15.97
C PRO A 141 -7.53 10.29 -15.20
N LEU A 142 -8.31 10.04 -14.15
CA LEU A 142 -8.16 8.86 -13.29
C LEU A 142 -8.77 7.60 -13.91
N ASP A 143 -9.73 7.76 -14.79
CA ASP A 143 -10.38 6.71 -15.59
C ASP A 143 -9.56 6.31 -16.83
N GLU A 144 -8.49 7.06 -17.16
CA GLU A 144 -7.58 6.68 -18.25
C GLU A 144 -6.91 5.33 -17.94
N THR A 145 -6.93 4.45 -18.95
CA THR A 145 -6.31 3.12 -18.85
C THR A 145 -4.81 3.18 -19.08
N ILE A 146 -4.06 2.49 -18.22
CA ILE A 146 -2.62 2.32 -18.31
C ILE A 146 -2.29 0.82 -18.29
N VAL A 147 -1.20 0.43 -18.93
CA VAL A 147 -0.83 -0.97 -19.10
C VAL A 147 0.48 -1.26 -18.39
N ILE A 148 0.49 -2.33 -17.58
CA ILE A 148 1.73 -2.88 -17.03
C ILE A 148 2.54 -3.48 -18.18
N ASN A 149 3.70 -2.93 -18.50
CA ASN A 149 4.51 -3.43 -19.61
C ASN A 149 5.60 -4.44 -19.15
N ALA A 150 6.32 -5.02 -20.11
CA ALA A 150 7.37 -5.98 -19.82
C ALA A 150 8.52 -5.37 -18.99
N GLN A 151 8.85 -4.10 -19.21
CA GLN A 151 9.88 -3.38 -18.47
C GLN A 151 9.51 -3.23 -16.98
N ASP A 152 8.23 -2.95 -16.67
CA ASP A 152 7.73 -2.86 -15.29
C ASP A 152 7.87 -4.22 -14.58
N VAL A 153 7.74 -5.35 -15.32
CA VAL A 153 7.85 -6.72 -14.79
C VAL A 153 9.31 -7.06 -14.44
N HIS A 154 10.26 -6.73 -15.29
CA HIS A 154 11.67 -7.06 -15.08
C HIS A 154 12.32 -6.22 -13.97
N SER A 155 11.91 -4.97 -13.84
CA SER A 155 12.52 -4.04 -12.89
C SER A 155 11.99 -4.20 -11.45
N TYR A 156 10.78 -4.76 -11.29
CA TYR A 156 10.08 -4.75 -9.99
C TYR A 156 9.48 -6.12 -9.66
N GLY A 157 10.31 -7.00 -9.10
CA GLY A 157 9.87 -8.30 -8.57
C GLY A 157 8.84 -8.17 -7.44
N GLY A 158 8.14 -9.27 -7.13
CA GLY A 158 7.24 -9.38 -5.98
C GLY A 158 5.85 -8.77 -6.17
N SER A 159 5.50 -8.25 -7.37
CA SER A 159 4.15 -7.77 -7.69
C SER A 159 3.27 -8.91 -8.25
N ARG A 160 1.97 -8.85 -7.95
CA ARG A 160 0.95 -9.76 -8.47
C ARG A 160 0.35 -9.31 -9.80
N LEU A 161 0.71 -8.12 -10.27
CA LEU A 161 0.29 -7.59 -11.56
C LEU A 161 1.18 -8.18 -12.66
N ALA A 162 0.61 -8.96 -13.56
CA ALA A 162 1.32 -9.51 -14.72
C ALA A 162 1.56 -8.45 -15.79
N GLY A 163 2.56 -8.67 -16.66
CA GLY A 163 2.72 -7.87 -17.89
C GLY A 163 1.46 -8.01 -18.77
N GLY A 164 1.06 -6.91 -19.41
CA GLY A 164 -0.19 -6.83 -20.18
C GLY A 164 -1.43 -6.55 -19.35
N THR A 165 -1.35 -6.50 -18.00
CA THR A 165 -2.49 -6.09 -17.17
C THR A 165 -2.86 -4.65 -17.48
N VAL A 166 -4.14 -4.42 -17.80
CA VAL A 166 -4.73 -3.10 -18.03
C VAL A 166 -5.43 -2.68 -16.75
N LEU A 167 -5.15 -1.47 -16.29
CA LEU A 167 -5.75 -0.85 -15.10
C LEU A 167 -6.15 0.57 -15.44
N THR A 168 -7.15 1.13 -14.77
CA THR A 168 -7.30 2.57 -14.75
C THR A 168 -6.20 3.20 -13.88
N ARG A 169 -5.92 4.49 -14.07
CA ARG A 169 -4.98 5.23 -13.21
C ARG A 169 -5.43 5.18 -11.74
N GLU A 170 -6.73 5.24 -11.50
CA GLU A 170 -7.32 5.10 -10.16
C GLU A 170 -7.05 3.73 -9.55
N GLU A 171 -7.29 2.65 -10.27
CA GLU A 171 -7.01 1.29 -9.81
C GLU A 171 -5.53 1.07 -9.51
N ALA A 172 -4.64 1.61 -10.35
CA ALA A 172 -3.21 1.56 -10.10
C ALA A 172 -2.82 2.33 -8.82
N LEU A 173 -3.43 3.50 -8.59
CA LEU A 173 -3.22 4.30 -7.38
C LEU A 173 -3.71 3.57 -6.13
N LEU A 174 -4.91 2.97 -6.18
CA LEU A 174 -5.46 2.15 -5.11
C LEU A 174 -4.53 0.97 -4.76
N LEU A 175 -4.09 0.22 -5.76
CA LEU A 175 -3.18 -0.92 -5.55
C LEU A 175 -1.81 -0.49 -5.01
N ALA A 176 -1.27 0.65 -5.44
CA ALA A 176 -0.01 1.19 -4.94
C ALA A 176 -0.10 1.59 -3.45
N LEU A 177 -1.23 2.16 -3.02
CA LEU A 177 -1.42 2.63 -1.63
C LEU A 177 -1.83 1.50 -0.70
N MET A 178 -2.85 0.72 -1.04
CA MET A 178 -3.42 -0.34 -0.22
C MET A 178 -2.48 -1.53 -0.07
N SER A 179 -2.14 -2.16 -1.19
CA SER A 179 -1.36 -3.40 -1.21
C SER A 179 0.12 -3.20 -1.56
N SER A 180 0.52 -1.94 -1.74
CA SER A 180 1.92 -1.55 -2.00
C SER A 180 2.49 -2.12 -3.30
N GLU A 181 1.67 -2.30 -4.35
CA GLU A 181 2.09 -2.85 -5.63
C GLU A 181 3.13 -1.95 -6.32
N ASN A 182 4.34 -2.50 -6.51
CA ASN A 182 5.46 -1.75 -7.08
C ASN A 182 5.24 -1.45 -8.57
N ARG A 183 4.73 -2.44 -9.32
CA ARG A 183 4.45 -2.27 -10.76
C ARG A 183 3.39 -1.20 -10.98
N ALA A 184 2.34 -1.14 -10.14
CA ALA A 184 1.34 -0.07 -10.22
C ALA A 184 1.98 1.31 -10.01
N ALA A 185 2.79 1.48 -8.96
CA ALA A 185 3.46 2.75 -8.68
C ALA A 185 4.42 3.18 -9.81
N TYR A 186 5.18 2.24 -10.37
CA TYR A 186 6.08 2.54 -11.48
C TYR A 186 5.33 2.88 -12.76
N THR A 187 4.25 2.13 -13.08
CA THR A 187 3.43 2.39 -14.26
C THR A 187 2.76 3.77 -14.18
N LEU A 188 2.32 4.21 -12.99
CA LEU A 188 1.82 5.57 -12.79
C LEU A 188 2.87 6.62 -13.17
N ALA A 189 4.10 6.45 -12.69
CA ALA A 189 5.20 7.39 -13.00
C ALA A 189 5.63 7.34 -14.46
N ARG A 190 5.65 6.16 -15.09
CA ARG A 190 6.01 5.99 -16.50
C ARG A 190 4.99 6.66 -17.42
N ASN A 191 3.71 6.71 -17.04
CA ASN A 191 2.65 7.38 -17.78
C ASN A 191 2.48 8.87 -17.39
N TYR A 192 3.41 9.42 -16.61
CA TYR A 192 3.45 10.86 -16.34
C TYR A 192 4.07 11.60 -17.53
N PRO A 193 3.66 12.86 -17.82
CA PRO A 193 4.31 13.67 -18.85
C PRO A 193 5.81 13.80 -18.65
N GLY A 194 6.61 13.35 -19.62
CA GLY A 194 8.07 13.26 -19.51
C GLY A 194 8.58 11.98 -18.83
N GLY A 195 7.69 11.02 -18.48
CA GLY A 195 8.05 9.72 -17.96
C GLY A 195 8.65 9.73 -16.55
N VAL A 196 9.31 8.63 -16.18
CA VAL A 196 9.86 8.44 -14.83
C VAL A 196 10.85 9.54 -14.42
N PRO A 197 11.78 10.03 -15.26
CA PRO A 197 12.68 11.12 -14.86
C PRO A 197 11.92 12.38 -14.44
N ALA A 198 10.98 12.86 -15.26
CA ALA A 198 10.18 14.03 -14.94
C ALA A 198 9.29 13.83 -13.70
N PHE A 199 8.83 12.59 -13.49
CA PHE A 199 8.05 12.22 -12.29
C PHE A 199 8.92 12.32 -11.03
N VAL A 200 10.14 11.78 -11.03
CA VAL A 200 11.08 11.86 -9.91
C VAL A 200 11.46 13.30 -9.61
N ASP A 201 11.67 14.12 -10.64
CA ASP A 201 11.88 15.56 -10.48
C ASP A 201 10.68 16.23 -9.81
N ALA A 202 9.44 15.84 -10.18
CA ALA A 202 8.22 16.34 -9.54
C ALA A 202 8.12 15.91 -8.07
N MET A 203 8.52 14.67 -7.73
CA MET A 203 8.57 14.21 -6.34
C MET A 203 9.52 15.07 -5.50
N ASN A 204 10.71 15.37 -6.01
CA ASN A 204 11.70 16.18 -5.30
C ASN A 204 11.29 17.67 -5.22
N ARG A 205 10.64 18.22 -6.26
CA ARG A 205 10.02 19.56 -6.17
C ARG A 205 8.96 19.61 -5.08
N LYS A 206 8.07 18.61 -5.05
CA LYS A 206 7.02 18.51 -4.01
C LYS A 206 7.61 18.37 -2.61
N ALA A 207 8.68 17.59 -2.44
CA ALA A 207 9.40 17.49 -1.16
C ALA A 207 9.93 18.85 -0.72
N LYS A 208 10.52 19.62 -1.63
CA LYS A 208 11.01 20.98 -1.34
C LYS A 208 9.86 21.93 -0.96
N GLU A 209 8.73 21.88 -1.67
CA GLU A 209 7.53 22.66 -1.37
C GLU A 209 7.00 22.37 0.05
N LEU A 210 7.09 21.11 0.49
CA LEU A 210 6.68 20.68 1.83
C LEU A 210 7.72 20.95 2.93
N GLY A 211 8.87 21.56 2.58
CA GLY A 211 9.95 21.82 3.54
C GLY A 211 10.66 20.53 4.00
N MET A 212 10.65 19.47 3.20
CA MET A 212 11.33 18.19 3.49
C MET A 212 12.82 18.28 3.15
N THR A 213 13.58 19.02 3.96
CA THR A 213 14.97 19.37 3.68
C THR A 213 15.96 18.20 3.85
N ARG A 214 15.53 17.12 4.50
CA ARG A 214 16.33 15.91 4.78
C ARG A 214 15.81 14.71 4.01
N SER A 215 15.14 14.95 2.88
CA SER A 215 14.51 13.92 2.05
C SER A 215 14.98 13.99 0.62
N HIS A 216 15.07 12.82 0.00
CA HIS A 216 15.37 12.66 -1.42
C HIS A 216 14.58 11.49 -1.98
N PHE A 217 14.10 11.61 -3.22
CA PHE A 217 13.39 10.58 -3.95
C PHE A 217 14.16 10.25 -5.23
N ALA A 218 14.47 8.97 -5.43
CA ALA A 218 15.21 8.45 -6.58
C ALA A 218 14.34 7.58 -7.49
N ASP A 219 13.24 7.03 -6.96
CA ASP A 219 12.26 6.25 -7.72
C ASP A 219 10.83 6.40 -7.16
N PRO A 220 9.79 6.04 -7.94
CA PRO A 220 8.40 6.18 -7.48
C PRO A 220 7.92 5.06 -6.55
N THR A 221 8.72 4.02 -6.32
CA THR A 221 8.30 2.81 -5.60
C THR A 221 8.86 2.70 -4.20
N GLY A 222 10.05 3.25 -3.96
CA GLY A 222 10.83 3.11 -2.74
C GLY A 222 11.65 1.81 -2.69
N LEU A 223 11.93 1.19 -3.84
CA LEU A 223 12.82 0.04 -3.92
C LEU A 223 14.29 0.45 -3.88
N LEU A 224 14.61 1.63 -4.40
CA LEU A 224 15.95 2.21 -4.28
C LEU A 224 16.17 2.72 -2.85
N SER A 225 17.33 2.39 -2.27
CA SER A 225 17.73 2.83 -0.93
C SER A 225 17.99 4.33 -0.82
N GLU A 226 18.15 4.98 -1.95
CA GLU A 226 18.31 6.43 -2.13
C GLU A 226 17.01 7.22 -1.89
N ASN A 227 15.85 6.54 -1.82
CA ASN A 227 14.65 7.15 -1.29
C ASN A 227 14.77 7.28 0.23
N VAL A 228 15.20 8.43 0.69
CA VAL A 228 15.48 8.71 2.09
C VAL A 228 14.62 9.84 2.63
N ALA A 229 14.31 9.78 3.92
CA ALA A 229 13.66 10.88 4.65
C ALA A 229 13.94 10.79 6.15
N SER A 230 13.85 11.91 6.84
CA SER A 230 13.79 11.97 8.30
C SER A 230 12.35 11.80 8.81
N ALA A 231 12.20 11.45 10.10
CA ALA A 231 10.86 11.38 10.70
C ALA A 231 10.16 12.75 10.72
N GLU A 232 10.91 13.82 10.92
CA GLU A 232 10.38 15.20 10.83
C GLU A 232 9.79 15.49 9.45
N ASP A 233 10.50 15.14 8.38
CA ASP A 233 10.01 15.33 7.02
C ASP A 233 8.82 14.42 6.69
N LEU A 234 8.83 13.19 7.21
CA LEU A 234 7.71 12.26 7.03
C LEU A 234 6.44 12.75 7.74
N THR A 235 6.54 13.46 8.87
CA THR A 235 5.34 14.07 9.48
C THR A 235 4.77 15.19 8.61
N ARG A 236 5.62 16.00 7.93
CA ARG A 236 5.18 16.99 6.94
C ARG A 236 4.49 16.32 5.76
N MET A 237 5.09 15.26 5.22
CA MET A 237 4.52 14.49 4.11
C MET A 237 3.18 13.84 4.50
N LEU A 238 3.06 13.27 5.70
CA LEU A 238 1.80 12.70 6.20
C LEU A 238 0.70 13.76 6.31
N GLY A 239 1.01 14.91 6.90
CA GLY A 239 0.07 16.02 7.03
C GLY A 239 -0.44 16.51 5.69
N ALA A 240 0.46 16.64 4.69
CA ALA A 240 0.11 17.00 3.32
C ALA A 240 -0.72 15.91 2.64
N SER A 241 -0.29 14.64 2.72
CA SER A 241 -1.00 13.49 2.14
C SER A 241 -2.43 13.36 2.69
N TYR A 242 -2.65 13.71 3.95
CA TYR A 242 -3.96 13.65 4.59
C TYR A 242 -4.98 14.62 3.99
N GLN A 243 -4.54 15.68 3.29
CA GLN A 243 -5.45 16.60 2.59
C GLN A 243 -6.13 15.97 1.37
N TYR A 244 -5.52 14.93 0.80
CA TYR A 244 -6.07 14.22 -0.36
C TYR A 244 -7.06 13.14 0.08
N LYS A 245 -8.34 13.33 -0.24
CA LYS A 245 -9.41 12.36 0.10
C LYS A 245 -9.08 10.95 -0.40
N MET A 246 -8.63 10.83 -1.66
CA MET A 246 -8.31 9.53 -2.26
C MET A 246 -7.12 8.83 -1.57
N ILE A 247 -6.10 9.58 -1.12
CA ILE A 247 -4.99 8.96 -0.37
C ILE A 247 -5.49 8.39 0.95
N ARG A 248 -6.37 9.09 1.67
CA ARG A 248 -6.97 8.55 2.90
C ARG A 248 -7.76 7.28 2.62
N GLU A 249 -8.69 7.34 1.68
CA GLU A 249 -9.56 6.21 1.34
C GLU A 249 -8.74 5.00 0.86
N PHE A 250 -7.86 5.18 -0.11
CA PHE A 250 -7.11 4.08 -0.72
C PHE A 250 -6.06 3.47 0.23
N SER A 251 -5.39 4.28 1.04
CA SER A 251 -4.42 3.76 2.00
C SER A 251 -5.07 2.96 3.13
N THR A 252 -6.35 3.21 3.43
CA THR A 252 -7.11 2.51 4.48
C THR A 252 -8.10 1.47 3.94
N TRP A 253 -8.14 1.25 2.62
CA TRP A 253 -8.97 0.21 2.02
C TRP A 253 -8.51 -1.17 2.50
N PRO A 254 -9.38 -2.04 3.04
CA PRO A 254 -8.95 -3.27 3.71
C PRO A 254 -8.45 -4.34 2.74
N ASP A 255 -9.20 -4.62 1.69
CA ASP A 255 -8.85 -5.57 0.64
C ASP A 255 -9.65 -5.33 -0.66
N LEU A 256 -9.17 -5.91 -1.76
CA LEU A 256 -9.81 -5.84 -3.06
C LEU A 256 -9.56 -7.14 -3.82
N THR A 257 -10.58 -7.65 -4.53
CA THR A 257 -10.42 -8.73 -5.50
C THR A 257 -10.63 -8.17 -6.90
N MET A 258 -9.65 -8.36 -7.77
CA MET A 258 -9.69 -7.96 -9.18
C MET A 258 -9.50 -9.17 -10.08
N ILE A 259 -10.01 -9.10 -11.30
CA ILE A 259 -9.72 -10.12 -12.33
C ILE A 259 -8.44 -9.72 -13.05
N ILE A 260 -7.37 -10.46 -12.83
CA ILE A 260 -6.07 -10.30 -13.48
C ILE A 260 -5.80 -11.53 -14.34
N SER A 261 -5.59 -11.34 -15.66
CA SER A 261 -5.37 -12.44 -16.61
C SER A 261 -6.44 -13.55 -16.48
N ASN A 262 -7.71 -13.16 -16.48
CA ASN A 262 -8.90 -14.02 -16.34
C ASN A 262 -8.96 -14.85 -15.03
N ARG A 263 -8.26 -14.44 -13.99
CA ARG A 263 -8.28 -15.09 -12.67
C ARG A 263 -8.56 -14.08 -11.57
N PRO A 264 -9.36 -14.43 -10.54
CA PRO A 264 -9.54 -13.58 -9.38
C PRO A 264 -8.23 -13.51 -8.58
N GLN A 265 -7.72 -12.31 -8.42
CA GLN A 265 -6.54 -12.03 -7.62
C GLN A 265 -6.95 -11.16 -6.43
N LYS A 266 -6.73 -11.67 -5.21
CA LYS A 266 -7.00 -10.92 -3.98
C LYS A 266 -5.79 -10.08 -3.58
N PHE A 267 -6.02 -8.81 -3.32
CA PHE A 267 -5.07 -7.84 -2.77
C PHE A 267 -5.50 -7.47 -1.35
N LEU A 268 -4.58 -7.46 -0.42
CA LEU A 268 -4.82 -7.11 0.98
C LEU A 268 -4.07 -5.83 1.34
N ASN A 269 -4.65 -5.02 2.21
CA ASN A 269 -3.90 -3.93 2.83
C ASN A 269 -2.66 -4.49 3.55
N THR A 270 -1.53 -3.84 3.36
CA THR A 270 -0.27 -4.27 3.99
C THR A 270 -0.23 -4.01 5.49
N ASN A 271 -1.09 -3.11 5.99
CA ASN A 271 -1.22 -2.82 7.42
C ASN A 271 -2.31 -3.71 8.05
N ARG A 272 -1.90 -4.60 8.94
CA ARG A 272 -2.84 -5.46 9.65
C ARG A 272 -3.81 -4.69 10.57
N LEU A 273 -3.39 -3.52 11.10
CA LEU A 273 -4.24 -2.71 11.98
C LEU A 273 -5.45 -2.15 11.24
N VAL A 274 -5.29 -1.83 9.94
CA VAL A 274 -6.42 -1.45 9.06
C VAL A 274 -7.38 -2.63 8.89
N ARG A 275 -6.84 -3.84 8.64
CA ARG A 275 -7.69 -5.03 8.44
C ARG A 275 -8.39 -5.51 9.70
N ALA A 276 -7.78 -5.27 10.86
CA ALA A 276 -8.37 -5.61 12.17
C ALA A 276 -9.45 -4.61 12.61
N GLY A 277 -9.34 -3.34 12.18
CA GLY A 277 -10.28 -2.30 12.59
C GLY A 277 -10.09 -1.78 14.02
N ASP A 278 -8.99 -2.17 14.69
CA ASP A 278 -8.77 -1.87 16.12
C ASP A 278 -8.34 -0.43 16.40
N MET A 279 -8.02 0.33 15.36
CA MET A 279 -7.58 1.72 15.46
C MET A 279 -8.31 2.59 14.44
N ASN A 280 -8.68 3.82 14.85
CA ASN A 280 -9.25 4.80 13.93
C ASN A 280 -8.13 5.42 13.07
N ILE A 281 -7.78 4.72 11.97
CA ILE A 281 -6.70 5.09 11.06
C ILE A 281 -7.28 5.86 9.88
N GLY A 282 -6.86 7.11 9.71
CA GLY A 282 -7.28 7.96 8.61
C GLY A 282 -6.35 7.92 7.40
N LEU A 283 -5.10 7.50 7.57
CA LEU A 283 -4.11 7.31 6.49
C LEU A 283 -2.99 6.40 6.99
N GLN A 284 -2.40 5.59 6.10
CA GLN A 284 -1.24 4.80 6.45
C GLN A 284 -0.39 4.41 5.23
N LYS A 285 0.87 4.03 5.48
CA LYS A 285 1.70 3.31 4.53
C LYS A 285 2.77 2.49 5.24
N THR A 286 2.94 1.24 4.83
CA THR A 286 4.05 0.38 5.27
C THR A 286 5.18 0.41 4.25
N GLY A 287 6.41 0.15 4.73
CA GLY A 287 7.60 -0.02 3.89
C GLY A 287 8.46 -1.19 4.38
N PHE A 288 9.18 -1.82 3.43
CA PHE A 288 10.23 -2.77 3.73
C PHE A 288 11.16 -2.96 2.52
N ILE A 289 12.43 -2.70 2.72
CA ILE A 289 13.58 -3.25 1.98
C ILE A 289 14.67 -3.54 3.02
N ASN A 290 15.66 -4.36 2.69
CA ASN A 290 16.71 -4.71 3.65
C ASN A 290 17.46 -3.47 4.19
N ALA A 291 17.71 -2.48 3.35
CA ALA A 291 18.39 -1.24 3.72
C ALA A 291 17.57 -0.37 4.69
N ALA A 292 16.24 -0.35 4.55
CA ALA A 292 15.32 0.45 5.37
C ALA A 292 14.86 -0.25 6.67
N GLY A 293 14.97 -1.59 6.72
CA GLY A 293 14.23 -2.34 7.72
C GLY A 293 12.72 -2.19 7.53
N ARG A 294 11.95 -2.44 8.58
CA ARG A 294 10.48 -2.35 8.54
C ARG A 294 10.01 -0.98 8.98
N CYS A 295 9.24 -0.33 8.12
CA CYS A 295 8.76 1.03 8.32
C CYS A 295 7.22 1.07 8.33
N LEU A 296 6.67 2.03 9.07
CA LEU A 296 5.24 2.37 9.10
C LEU A 296 5.10 3.87 9.34
N VAL A 297 4.26 4.50 8.54
CA VAL A 297 3.73 5.83 8.84
C VAL A 297 2.21 5.77 8.86
N MET A 298 1.58 6.52 9.74
CA MET A 298 0.13 6.57 9.82
C MET A 298 -0.37 7.86 10.47
N GLN A 299 -1.55 8.27 10.06
CA GLN A 299 -2.39 9.19 10.81
C GLN A 299 -3.47 8.36 11.51
N ALA A 300 -3.64 8.57 12.78
CA ALA A 300 -4.70 7.92 13.57
C ALA A 300 -5.29 8.88 14.59
N ARG A 301 -6.56 8.65 14.95
CA ARG A 301 -7.22 9.41 15.99
C ARG A 301 -7.23 8.63 17.30
N VAL A 302 -6.65 9.20 18.35
CA VAL A 302 -6.59 8.64 19.71
C VAL A 302 -7.18 9.66 20.68
N ASN A 303 -8.16 9.29 21.48
CA ASN A 303 -8.89 10.21 22.38
C ASN A 303 -9.31 11.52 21.67
N ASN A 304 -9.88 11.39 20.46
CA ASN A 304 -10.24 12.51 19.57
C ASN A 304 -9.08 13.38 19.05
N THR A 305 -7.85 13.15 19.46
CA THR A 305 -6.66 13.84 18.96
C THR A 305 -6.14 13.18 17.69
N PRO A 306 -5.99 13.91 16.58
CA PRO A 306 -5.37 13.37 15.39
C PRO A 306 -3.84 13.35 15.53
N LEU A 307 -3.25 12.18 15.50
CA LEU A 307 -1.82 11.98 15.65
C LEU A 307 -1.18 11.54 14.33
N LEU A 308 -0.03 12.10 14.01
CA LEU A 308 0.88 11.62 12.97
C LEU A 308 1.94 10.75 13.65
N LEU A 309 2.08 9.51 13.16
CA LEU A 309 2.98 8.51 13.73
C LEU A 309 3.95 8.05 12.66
N VAL A 310 5.23 8.05 12.99
CA VAL A 310 6.33 7.59 12.15
C VAL A 310 7.14 6.54 12.90
N PHE A 311 7.39 5.40 12.27
CA PHE A 311 8.23 4.32 12.78
C PHE A 311 9.14 3.83 11.65
N LEU A 312 10.46 3.96 11.80
CA LEU A 312 11.45 3.51 10.82
C LEU A 312 12.37 2.46 11.42
N ASP A 313 12.81 1.53 10.58
CA ASP A 313 13.71 0.43 10.92
C ASP A 313 13.30 -0.32 12.19
N SER A 314 12.06 -0.78 12.24
CA SER A 314 11.58 -1.60 13.35
C SER A 314 12.09 -3.04 13.25
N VAL A 315 12.54 -3.60 14.36
CA VAL A 315 13.09 -4.95 14.46
C VAL A 315 11.97 -5.98 14.49
N GLY A 316 12.00 -6.95 13.56
CA GLY A 316 11.00 -8.02 13.49
C GLY A 316 9.78 -7.68 12.64
N THR A 317 9.01 -8.71 12.30
CA THR A 317 7.95 -8.61 11.27
C THR A 317 6.75 -7.78 11.72
N GLN A 318 6.43 -7.81 13.01
CA GLN A 318 5.21 -7.23 13.58
C GLN A 318 5.46 -6.01 14.47
N SER A 319 6.71 -5.74 14.80
CA SER A 319 7.06 -4.77 15.85
C SER A 319 6.61 -3.35 15.57
N ARG A 320 6.68 -2.86 14.30
CA ARG A 320 6.16 -1.53 13.94
C ARG A 320 4.68 -1.34 14.25
N PHE A 321 3.88 -2.42 14.15
CA PHE A 321 2.47 -2.40 14.52
C PHE A 321 2.29 -2.45 16.04
N ALA A 322 3.12 -3.23 16.74
CA ALA A 322 3.14 -3.24 18.21
C ALA A 322 3.60 -1.89 18.77
N ASP A 323 4.57 -1.23 18.12
CA ASP A 323 4.99 0.13 18.49
C ASP A 323 3.83 1.13 18.35
N ALA A 324 3.05 1.03 17.27
CA ALA A 324 1.87 1.90 17.08
C ALA A 324 0.79 1.67 18.16
N VAL A 325 0.53 0.41 18.53
CA VAL A 325 -0.40 0.08 19.62
C VAL A 325 0.14 0.60 20.95
N ARG A 326 1.45 0.45 21.22
CA ARG A 326 2.08 0.95 22.44
C ARG A 326 2.00 2.47 22.58
N ILE A 327 2.19 3.20 21.47
CA ILE A 327 1.99 4.67 21.44
C ILE A 327 0.52 5.01 21.72
N LYS A 328 -0.43 4.28 21.11
CA LYS A 328 -1.87 4.50 21.38
C LYS A 328 -2.16 4.32 22.88
N GLU A 329 -1.76 3.19 23.48
CA GLU A 329 -1.99 2.89 24.89
C GLU A 329 -1.29 3.89 25.83
N TRP A 330 -0.10 4.33 25.47
CA TRP A 330 0.64 5.36 26.21
C TRP A 330 -0.09 6.70 26.17
N TYR A 331 -0.54 7.13 24.98
CA TYR A 331 -1.26 8.38 24.82
C TYR A 331 -2.63 8.37 25.52
N GLU A 332 -3.33 7.24 25.52
CA GLU A 332 -4.62 7.07 26.23
C GLU A 332 -4.50 7.17 27.75
N ARG A 333 -3.33 6.88 28.31
CA ARG A 333 -3.07 7.00 29.74
C ARG A 333 -2.57 8.36 30.18
N MET A 334 -2.30 9.27 29.24
CA MET A 334 -1.90 10.64 29.59
C MET A 334 -3.04 11.39 30.28
N PRO A 335 -2.75 12.20 31.33
CA PRO A 335 -3.74 13.06 31.93
C PRO A 335 -4.34 14.02 30.90
N VAL A 336 -5.67 14.13 30.90
CA VAL A 336 -6.36 15.10 30.03
C VAL A 336 -6.06 16.51 30.54
N GLY A 337 -5.42 17.32 29.69
CA GLY A 337 -5.19 18.75 30.00
C GLY A 337 -3.75 19.16 30.30
N GLU A 338 -2.81 18.22 30.42
CA GLU A 338 -1.39 18.57 30.49
C GLU A 338 -0.72 18.34 29.12
N PRO A 339 -0.32 19.41 28.39
CA PRO A 339 0.48 19.25 27.19
C PRO A 339 1.89 18.82 27.60
N GLN A 340 2.16 17.53 27.53
CA GLN A 340 3.54 17.00 27.61
C GLN A 340 4.21 17.10 26.25
N SER A 341 4.16 18.28 25.63
CA SER A 341 4.86 18.52 24.39
C SER A 341 6.35 18.68 24.64
N ILE A 342 7.17 17.92 23.89
CA ILE A 342 8.62 18.11 23.90
C ILE A 342 8.97 19.41 23.18
N ARG A 343 8.32 19.69 22.04
CA ARG A 343 8.51 20.91 21.22
C ARG A 343 7.39 21.04 20.18
N ARG A 344 7.35 22.18 19.48
CA ARG A 344 6.55 22.34 18.24
C ARG A 344 7.42 22.24 17.01
N LEU A 345 6.94 21.56 15.97
CA LEU A 345 7.52 21.62 14.63
C LEU A 345 7.12 22.97 13.98
N MET A 346 8.11 23.71 13.51
CA MET A 346 7.92 24.90 12.69
C MET A 346 7.68 24.52 11.22
#